data_a4ca663d75f5db9c0ad00ac78eefdd54
#
_entry.id   a4ca663d75f5db9c0ad00ac78eefdd54
#
_cell.length_a   1.000
_cell.length_b   1.000
_cell.length_c   1.000
_cell.angle_alpha   90.00
_cell.angle_beta   90.00
_cell.angle_gamma   90.00
#
_symmetry.space_group_name_H-M   'P 1'
#
loop_
_entity.id
_entity.type
_entity.pdbx_description
1 polymer ?
#
loop_
_entity_poly.entity_id
_entity_poly.type
_entity_poly.pdbx_seq_one_letter_code
_entity_poly.pdbx_strand_id
1 'polypeptide(L)'
;TGKPKPLLVEKRLMLNSARITCDFLGLTSGDMAFLCMPLDYIAGKMMVVRSIERHLDLVSVPPSGHPLRGITIDANRRSLAAMVLPQVYNSLQVPEEKEALKHFSHLIIGGGAIDTHLEEELKEFPNPVWSTYGMTETLSHIALRRLNGAEAGEWYKPFDSVKVACNEEGCLVIDAPLVHEGKLVTNDIVEINAAGHFKIKGRKDNVISSGGIKIQIEEVEAVLKPLLDRPFMITKRADRKFGEAVVLLTEQERLSEVKSICRQTLPKYWQPRHYLHVNQIPLTETGKPNRARALSLAEEI
;
A
#
# COMPACT_ATOMS: atom_id res chain seq x y z
N THR A 1 5.83 12.24 0.94
CA THR A 1 7.09 12.49 1.65
C THR A 1 7.44 13.97 1.49
N GLY A 2 7.35 14.74 2.56
CA GLY A 2 7.59 16.18 2.58
C GLY A 2 6.67 16.88 3.56
N LYS A 3 6.75 18.21 3.66
CA LYS A 3 5.81 18.99 4.48
C LYS A 3 4.39 18.80 3.95
N PRO A 4 3.40 18.51 4.83
CA PRO A 4 2.00 18.37 4.41
C PRO A 4 1.56 19.60 3.62
N LYS A 5 0.94 19.38 2.45
CA LYS A 5 0.33 20.44 1.66
C LYS A 5 -1.17 20.37 1.86
N PRO A 6 -1.84 21.49 2.21
CA PRO A 6 -3.29 21.51 2.30
C PRO A 6 -3.88 21.28 0.90
N LEU A 7 -4.83 20.38 0.82
CA LEU A 7 -5.63 20.13 -0.37
C LEU A 7 -7.07 20.60 -0.10
N LEU A 8 -7.52 21.59 -0.84
CA LEU A 8 -8.91 22.04 -0.81
C LEU A 8 -9.71 21.17 -1.78
N VAL A 9 -10.78 20.57 -1.29
CA VAL A 9 -11.66 19.71 -2.06
C VAL A 9 -13.12 20.06 -1.82
N GLU A 10 -13.94 19.91 -2.84
CA GLU A 10 -15.37 20.04 -2.69
C GLU A 10 -15.97 18.89 -1.89
N LYS A 11 -16.84 19.17 -0.94
CA LYS A 11 -17.55 18.14 -0.16
C LYS A 11 -18.32 17.17 -1.05
N ARG A 12 -18.84 17.64 -2.19
CA ARG A 12 -19.55 16.83 -3.19
C ARG A 12 -18.66 15.69 -3.70
N LEU A 13 -17.38 15.95 -3.99
CA LEU A 13 -16.43 14.91 -4.46
C LEU A 13 -16.16 13.86 -3.37
N MET A 14 -16.09 14.29 -2.10
CA MET A 14 -15.95 13.36 -0.98
C MET A 14 -17.18 12.45 -0.83
N LEU A 15 -18.38 12.99 -0.96
CA LEU A 15 -19.62 12.22 -0.93
C LEU A 15 -19.70 11.24 -2.11
N ASN A 16 -19.29 11.65 -3.31
CA ASN A 16 -19.22 10.76 -4.47
C ASN A 16 -18.25 9.59 -4.23
N SER A 17 -17.04 9.87 -3.72
CA SER A 17 -16.07 8.83 -3.37
C SER A 17 -16.62 7.84 -2.33
N ALA A 18 -17.34 8.36 -1.33
CA ALA A 18 -17.98 7.52 -0.32
C ALA A 18 -19.07 6.63 -0.94
N ARG A 19 -19.93 7.20 -1.79
CA ARG A 19 -21.00 6.49 -2.48
C ARG A 19 -20.47 5.36 -3.35
N ILE A 20 -19.46 5.65 -4.18
CA ILE A 20 -18.81 4.66 -5.07
C ILE A 20 -18.31 3.46 -4.27
N THR A 21 -17.63 3.71 -3.14
CA THR A 21 -17.15 2.61 -2.28
C THR A 21 -18.30 1.81 -1.66
N CYS A 22 -19.31 2.51 -1.12
CA CYS A 22 -20.46 1.86 -0.48
C CYS A 22 -21.27 1.02 -1.48
N ASP A 23 -21.46 1.53 -2.69
CA ASP A 23 -22.17 0.82 -3.77
C ASP A 23 -21.39 -0.43 -4.20
N PHE A 24 -20.07 -0.30 -4.40
CA PHE A 24 -19.22 -1.44 -4.76
C PHE A 24 -19.23 -2.56 -3.70
N LEU A 25 -19.22 -2.20 -2.42
CA LEU A 25 -19.22 -3.15 -1.32
C LEU A 25 -20.65 -3.58 -0.91
N GLY A 26 -21.69 -3.04 -1.55
CA GLY A 26 -23.09 -3.34 -1.26
C GLY A 26 -23.53 -2.92 0.15
N LEU A 27 -22.92 -1.86 0.71
CA LEU A 27 -23.27 -1.35 2.04
C LEU A 27 -24.59 -0.61 2.02
N THR A 28 -25.37 -0.80 3.06
CA THR A 28 -26.72 -0.22 3.25
C THR A 28 -26.83 0.52 4.59
N SER A 29 -27.88 1.31 4.75
CA SER A 29 -28.16 1.98 6.03
C SER A 29 -28.25 0.97 7.19
N GLY A 30 -27.62 1.31 8.31
CA GLY A 30 -27.55 0.44 9.49
C GLY A 30 -26.42 -0.58 9.49
N ASP A 31 -25.67 -0.75 8.37
CA ASP A 31 -24.46 -1.55 8.38
C ASP A 31 -23.38 -0.88 9.26
N MET A 32 -22.44 -1.65 9.78
CA MET A 32 -21.40 -1.13 10.68
C MET A 32 -20.19 -0.64 9.90
N ALA A 33 -19.67 0.53 10.26
CA ALA A 33 -18.37 1.03 9.83
C ALA A 33 -17.41 1.10 11.03
N PHE A 34 -16.26 0.43 10.94
CA PHE A 34 -15.25 0.41 12.00
C PHE A 34 -14.14 1.41 11.70
N LEU A 35 -14.01 2.44 12.54
CA LEU A 35 -13.01 3.49 12.45
C LEU A 35 -11.91 3.31 13.49
N CYS A 36 -10.70 2.98 13.04
CA CYS A 36 -9.51 2.80 13.86
C CYS A 36 -8.31 3.62 13.36
N MET A 37 -8.56 4.60 12.48
CA MET A 37 -7.53 5.44 11.88
C MET A 37 -7.68 6.89 12.31
N PRO A 38 -6.56 7.67 12.41
CA PRO A 38 -6.61 9.08 12.77
C PRO A 38 -7.41 9.91 11.76
N LEU A 39 -8.19 10.87 12.26
CA LEU A 39 -8.95 11.80 11.41
C LEU A 39 -8.08 12.89 10.75
N ASP A 40 -6.81 13.00 11.12
CA ASP A 40 -5.85 13.89 10.47
C ASP A 40 -5.56 13.46 9.02
N TYR A 41 -5.70 12.17 8.74
CA TYR A 41 -5.48 11.59 7.41
C TYR A 41 -6.79 11.34 6.66
N ILE A 42 -6.69 11.40 5.34
CA ILE A 42 -7.86 11.24 4.46
C ILE A 42 -8.57 9.89 4.66
N ALA A 43 -7.85 8.82 4.98
CA ALA A 43 -8.44 7.50 5.18
C ALA A 43 -9.43 7.47 6.35
N GLY A 44 -9.07 8.05 7.51
CA GLY A 44 -9.97 8.18 8.66
C GLY A 44 -11.16 9.10 8.35
N LYS A 45 -10.90 10.26 7.72
CA LYS A 45 -11.98 11.18 7.29
C LYS A 45 -12.99 10.49 6.40
N MET A 46 -12.53 9.69 5.43
CA MET A 46 -13.43 9.02 4.50
C MET A 46 -14.28 7.92 5.13
N MET A 47 -13.86 7.32 6.25
CA MET A 47 -14.73 6.41 7.02
C MET A 47 -15.93 7.18 7.61
N VAL A 48 -15.69 8.36 8.17
CA VAL A 48 -16.77 9.25 8.65
C VAL A 48 -17.70 9.69 7.50
N VAL A 49 -17.13 10.09 6.36
CA VAL A 49 -17.92 10.53 5.19
C VAL A 49 -18.78 9.39 4.64
N ARG A 50 -18.26 8.14 4.58
CA ARG A 50 -19.04 6.94 4.20
C ARG A 50 -20.19 6.70 5.17
N SER A 51 -19.93 6.84 6.48
CA SER A 51 -20.97 6.67 7.48
C SER A 51 -22.09 7.70 7.37
N ILE A 52 -21.75 8.97 7.08
CA ILE A 52 -22.72 10.03 6.85
C ILE A 52 -23.52 9.77 5.55
N GLU A 53 -22.82 9.46 4.45
CA GLU A 53 -23.43 9.28 3.13
C GLU A 53 -24.40 8.10 3.11
N ARG A 54 -24.02 6.99 3.77
CA ARG A 54 -24.79 5.74 3.71
C ARG A 54 -25.59 5.46 4.99
N HIS A 55 -25.57 6.35 5.97
CA HIS A 55 -26.19 6.14 7.29
C HIS A 55 -25.72 4.85 7.95
N LEU A 56 -24.37 4.64 7.95
CA LEU A 56 -23.75 3.51 8.62
C LEU A 56 -23.60 3.80 10.12
N ASP A 57 -23.69 2.76 10.94
CA ASP A 57 -23.40 2.86 12.36
C ASP A 57 -21.86 2.87 12.57
N LEU A 58 -21.35 4.05 12.91
CA LEU A 58 -19.93 4.25 13.11
C LEU A 58 -19.47 3.80 14.49
N VAL A 59 -18.69 2.73 14.55
CA VAL A 59 -17.96 2.27 15.74
C VAL A 59 -16.54 2.81 15.66
N SER A 60 -16.16 3.63 16.63
CA SER A 60 -14.84 4.29 16.65
C SER A 60 -14.02 3.85 17.84
N VAL A 61 -12.75 3.52 17.59
CA VAL A 61 -11.75 3.23 18.61
C VAL A 61 -10.54 4.16 18.45
N PRO A 62 -9.77 4.42 19.52
CA PRO A 62 -8.53 5.17 19.41
C PRO A 62 -7.57 4.51 18.42
N PRO A 63 -6.91 5.28 17.53
CA PRO A 63 -5.90 4.75 16.64
C PRO A 63 -4.75 4.09 17.42
N SER A 64 -4.48 2.84 17.10
CA SER A 64 -3.41 2.06 17.72
C SER A 64 -2.89 0.99 16.77
N GLY A 65 -1.78 0.33 17.12
CA GLY A 65 -1.28 -0.84 16.39
C GLY A 65 -2.14 -2.10 16.59
N HIS A 66 -2.98 -2.13 17.64
CA HIS A 66 -3.89 -3.22 18.00
C HIS A 66 -5.31 -2.68 18.19
N PRO A 67 -5.99 -2.26 17.11
CA PRO A 67 -7.29 -1.58 17.21
C PRO A 67 -8.44 -2.52 17.58
N LEU A 68 -8.24 -3.82 17.49
CA LEU A 68 -9.26 -4.84 17.80
C LEU A 68 -9.13 -5.43 19.20
N ARG A 69 -8.19 -4.94 20.02
CA ARG A 69 -8.01 -5.42 21.39
C ARG A 69 -9.29 -5.22 22.21
N GLY A 70 -9.87 -6.33 22.68
CA GLY A 70 -11.11 -6.32 23.46
C GLY A 70 -12.37 -5.97 22.65
N ILE A 71 -12.29 -5.97 21.34
CA ILE A 71 -13.42 -5.70 20.44
C ILE A 71 -14.00 -7.01 19.92
N THR A 72 -15.30 -7.16 20.04
CA THR A 72 -16.05 -8.27 19.42
C THR A 72 -16.84 -7.75 18.22
N ILE A 73 -16.72 -8.43 17.10
CA ILE A 73 -17.45 -8.11 15.86
C ILE A 73 -18.58 -9.12 15.68
N ASP A 74 -19.80 -8.64 15.52
CA ASP A 74 -20.96 -9.50 15.22
C ASP A 74 -20.89 -9.94 13.75
N ALA A 75 -20.61 -11.22 13.55
CA ALA A 75 -20.52 -11.83 12.23
C ALA A 75 -21.85 -11.83 11.44
N ASN A 76 -22.99 -11.67 12.12
CA ASN A 76 -24.31 -11.61 11.49
C ASN A 76 -24.67 -10.21 11.00
N ARG A 77 -23.87 -9.20 11.38
CA ARG A 77 -24.08 -7.82 10.96
C ARG A 77 -23.09 -7.47 9.84
N ARG A 78 -23.62 -6.97 8.71
CA ARG A 78 -22.75 -6.48 7.64
C ARG A 78 -21.87 -5.35 8.17
N SER A 79 -20.58 -5.39 7.82
CA SER A 79 -19.60 -4.50 8.40
C SER A 79 -18.45 -4.22 7.46
N LEU A 80 -17.91 -2.99 7.54
CA LEU A 80 -16.73 -2.53 6.83
C LEU A 80 -15.66 -2.13 7.84
N ALA A 81 -14.47 -2.72 7.73
CA ALA A 81 -13.26 -2.19 8.36
C ALA A 81 -12.29 -1.65 7.30
N ALA A 82 -11.71 -0.48 7.59
CA ALA A 82 -10.59 0.06 6.82
C ALA A 82 -9.37 0.16 7.73
N MET A 83 -8.28 -0.52 7.37
CA MET A 83 -7.09 -0.64 8.20
C MET A 83 -5.82 -0.40 7.37
N VAL A 84 -4.74 -0.02 8.05
CA VAL A 84 -3.41 0.03 7.45
C VAL A 84 -2.65 -1.27 7.70
N LEU A 85 -1.67 -1.57 6.83
CA LEU A 85 -0.88 -2.80 6.90
C LEU A 85 -0.36 -3.15 8.30
N PRO A 86 0.27 -2.23 9.07
CA PRO A 86 0.76 -2.55 10.40
C PRO A 86 -0.34 -2.98 11.39
N GLN A 87 -1.54 -2.41 11.28
CA GLN A 87 -2.67 -2.79 12.12
C GLN A 87 -3.11 -4.22 11.82
N VAL A 88 -3.27 -4.56 10.53
CA VAL A 88 -3.65 -5.91 10.10
C VAL A 88 -2.59 -6.93 10.53
N TYR A 89 -1.31 -6.63 10.24
CA TYR A 89 -0.19 -7.50 10.62
C TYR A 89 -0.16 -7.78 12.13
N ASN A 90 -0.26 -6.75 12.95
CA ASN A 90 -0.26 -6.90 14.41
C ASN A 90 -1.48 -7.69 14.90
N SER A 91 -2.67 -7.41 14.36
CA SER A 91 -3.89 -8.12 14.75
C SER A 91 -3.86 -9.59 14.36
N LEU A 92 -3.18 -9.97 13.28
CA LEU A 92 -3.00 -11.38 12.90
C LEU A 92 -2.13 -12.16 13.89
N GLN A 93 -1.24 -11.49 14.64
CA GLN A 93 -0.38 -12.12 15.65
C GLN A 93 -1.11 -12.40 16.98
N VAL A 94 -2.33 -11.89 17.17
CA VAL A 94 -3.12 -12.04 18.39
C VAL A 94 -4.38 -12.85 18.05
N PRO A 95 -4.57 -14.06 18.60
CA PRO A 95 -5.67 -14.94 18.22
C PRO A 95 -7.07 -14.30 18.28
N GLU A 96 -7.36 -13.54 19.33
CA GLU A 96 -8.65 -12.88 19.52
C GLU A 96 -8.88 -11.76 18.48
N GLU A 97 -7.84 -10.99 18.16
CA GLU A 97 -7.91 -9.95 17.13
C GLU A 97 -8.00 -10.54 15.73
N LYS A 98 -7.29 -11.65 15.47
CA LYS A 98 -7.37 -12.39 14.19
C LYS A 98 -8.80 -12.93 13.98
N GLU A 99 -9.43 -13.43 15.01
CA GLU A 99 -10.81 -13.89 14.91
C GLU A 99 -11.77 -12.73 14.66
N ALA A 100 -11.60 -11.61 15.35
CA ALA A 100 -12.38 -10.38 15.10
C ALA A 100 -12.22 -9.87 13.66
N LEU A 101 -11.00 -9.92 13.09
CA LEU A 101 -10.76 -9.56 11.69
C LEU A 101 -11.58 -10.40 10.70
N LYS A 102 -11.72 -11.70 10.95
CA LYS A 102 -12.47 -12.62 10.09
C LYS A 102 -13.96 -12.35 10.06
N HIS A 103 -14.49 -11.71 11.10
CA HIS A 103 -15.93 -11.43 11.22
C HIS A 103 -16.36 -10.19 10.43
N PHE A 104 -15.45 -9.30 10.00
CA PHE A 104 -15.83 -8.21 9.12
C PHE A 104 -16.32 -8.74 7.76
N SER A 105 -17.46 -8.25 7.31
CA SER A 105 -18.00 -8.60 5.99
C SER A 105 -17.10 -8.09 4.85
N HIS A 106 -16.46 -6.95 5.08
CA HIS A 106 -15.45 -6.38 4.18
C HIS A 106 -14.30 -5.80 4.98
N LEU A 107 -13.08 -6.28 4.70
CA LEU A 107 -11.84 -5.68 5.17
C LEU A 107 -11.11 -5.02 4.00
N ILE A 108 -10.93 -3.70 4.05
CA ILE A 108 -10.12 -2.98 3.07
C ILE A 108 -8.79 -2.57 3.70
N ILE A 109 -7.68 -2.90 3.02
CA ILE A 109 -6.33 -2.66 3.51
C ILE A 109 -5.65 -1.64 2.60
N GLY A 110 -5.17 -0.56 3.21
CA GLY A 110 -4.50 0.52 2.50
C GLY A 110 -3.12 0.85 3.06
N GLY A 111 -2.45 1.80 2.42
CA GLY A 111 -1.22 2.39 2.95
C GLY A 111 0.07 1.77 2.46
N GLY A 112 0.06 0.70 1.67
CA GLY A 112 1.27 0.09 1.11
C GLY A 112 0.99 -1.15 0.28
N ALA A 113 2.03 -1.70 -0.33
CA ALA A 113 1.95 -2.97 -1.04
C ALA A 113 1.83 -4.13 -0.04
N ILE A 114 0.91 -5.04 -0.31
CA ILE A 114 0.74 -6.26 0.48
C ILE A 114 1.79 -7.27 0.02
N ASP A 115 2.52 -7.82 0.96
CA ASP A 115 3.51 -8.85 0.67
C ASP A 115 2.89 -10.25 0.59
N THR A 116 3.63 -11.17 0.00
CA THR A 116 3.16 -12.55 -0.24
C THR A 116 2.83 -13.31 1.04
N HIS A 117 3.57 -13.08 2.14
CA HIS A 117 3.30 -13.75 3.41
C HIS A 117 1.96 -13.30 4.02
N LEU A 118 1.74 -11.99 4.08
CA LEU A 118 0.46 -11.44 4.55
C LEU A 118 -0.69 -11.87 3.63
N GLU A 119 -0.48 -11.90 2.31
CA GLU A 119 -1.49 -12.36 1.36
C GLU A 119 -1.87 -13.83 1.59
N GLU A 120 -0.88 -14.71 1.85
CA GLU A 120 -1.15 -16.12 2.18
C GLU A 120 -1.98 -16.26 3.47
N GLU A 121 -1.68 -15.51 4.53
CA GLU A 121 -2.47 -15.53 5.75
C GLU A 121 -3.93 -15.05 5.55
N LEU A 122 -4.13 -14.07 4.67
CA LEU A 122 -5.44 -13.51 4.38
C LEU A 122 -6.29 -14.40 3.45
N LYS A 123 -5.68 -15.34 2.70
CA LYS A 123 -6.41 -16.28 1.83
C LYS A 123 -7.43 -17.13 2.59
N GLU A 124 -7.14 -17.46 3.84
CA GLU A 124 -8.01 -18.29 4.69
C GLU A 124 -9.22 -17.53 5.29
N PHE A 125 -9.35 -16.22 4.99
CA PHE A 125 -10.46 -15.44 5.53
C PHE A 125 -11.76 -15.78 4.81
N PRO A 126 -12.88 -15.97 5.56
CA PRO A 126 -14.16 -16.37 4.98
C PRO A 126 -14.81 -15.23 4.18
N ASN A 127 -14.53 -13.99 4.55
CA ASN A 127 -15.14 -12.80 3.97
C ASN A 127 -14.17 -12.03 3.06
N PRO A 128 -14.68 -11.16 2.18
CA PRO A 128 -13.88 -10.35 1.26
C PRO A 128 -12.80 -9.51 1.92
N VAL A 129 -11.54 -9.74 1.54
CA VAL A 129 -10.41 -8.89 1.88
C VAL A 129 -9.88 -8.21 0.62
N TRP A 130 -9.67 -6.89 0.70
CA TRP A 130 -9.32 -6.06 -0.44
C TRP A 130 -8.06 -5.25 -0.17
N SER A 131 -7.14 -5.21 -1.13
CA SER A 131 -6.10 -4.19 -1.20
C SER A 131 -6.64 -2.98 -1.94
N THR A 132 -6.35 -1.78 -1.45
CA THR A 132 -6.83 -0.53 -2.05
C THR A 132 -5.72 0.18 -2.83
N TYR A 133 -6.10 0.76 -3.97
CA TYR A 133 -5.25 1.73 -4.67
C TYR A 133 -5.94 3.09 -4.75
N GLY A 134 -5.24 4.11 -4.28
CA GLY A 134 -5.68 5.49 -4.28
C GLY A 134 -4.68 6.42 -3.62
N MET A 135 -4.97 7.69 -3.64
CA MET A 135 -4.12 8.75 -3.10
C MET A 135 -4.98 9.87 -2.51
N THR A 136 -4.35 10.86 -1.88
CA THR A 136 -5.06 12.01 -1.30
C THR A 136 -5.82 12.80 -2.37
N GLU A 137 -5.25 12.91 -3.56
CA GLU A 137 -5.81 13.63 -4.72
C GLU A 137 -7.06 12.94 -5.27
N THR A 138 -7.21 11.63 -5.08
CA THR A 138 -8.44 10.88 -5.40
C THR A 138 -9.38 10.71 -4.21
N LEU A 139 -9.10 11.40 -3.08
CA LEU A 139 -9.85 11.40 -1.81
C LEU A 139 -9.84 10.06 -1.09
N SER A 140 -9.85 8.97 -1.81
CA SER A 140 -9.78 7.60 -1.32
C SER A 140 -9.28 6.69 -2.44
N HIS A 141 -9.54 5.39 -2.30
CA HIS A 141 -9.23 4.43 -3.34
C HIS A 141 -10.14 4.59 -4.56
N ILE A 142 -9.55 4.37 -5.72
CA ILE A 142 -10.24 4.37 -7.03
C ILE A 142 -10.29 2.98 -7.66
N ALA A 143 -9.58 2.04 -7.06
CA ALA A 143 -9.54 0.65 -7.48
C ALA A 143 -9.33 -0.27 -6.28
N LEU A 144 -9.83 -1.49 -6.38
CA LEU A 144 -9.70 -2.54 -5.39
C LEU A 144 -9.13 -3.82 -6.03
N ARG A 145 -8.29 -4.52 -5.28
CA ARG A 145 -7.76 -5.83 -5.64
C ARG A 145 -8.21 -6.85 -4.59
N ARG A 146 -8.86 -7.92 -5.03
CA ARG A 146 -9.27 -9.00 -4.14
C ARG A 146 -8.07 -9.82 -3.70
N LEU A 147 -7.95 -10.11 -2.40
CA LEU A 147 -6.83 -10.86 -1.83
C LEU A 147 -7.16 -12.34 -1.56
N ASN A 148 -8.44 -12.67 -1.45
CA ASN A 148 -8.89 -14.02 -1.07
C ASN A 148 -10.11 -14.49 -1.88
N GLY A 149 -10.42 -15.79 -1.76
CA GLY A 149 -11.53 -16.42 -2.47
C GLY A 149 -11.28 -16.58 -3.98
N ALA A 150 -12.30 -16.96 -4.73
CA ALA A 150 -12.20 -17.28 -6.17
C ALA A 150 -11.80 -16.09 -7.05
N GLU A 151 -12.02 -14.87 -6.58
CA GLU A 151 -11.68 -13.64 -7.31
C GLU A 151 -10.31 -13.06 -6.92
N ALA A 152 -9.54 -13.77 -6.10
CA ALA A 152 -8.20 -13.34 -5.71
C ALA A 152 -7.28 -13.22 -6.93
N GLY A 153 -6.46 -12.17 -6.95
CA GLY A 153 -5.55 -11.94 -8.06
C GLY A 153 -4.61 -10.76 -7.83
N GLU A 154 -3.76 -10.49 -8.82
CA GLU A 154 -2.76 -9.43 -8.75
C GLU A 154 -3.26 -8.08 -9.31
N TRP A 155 -4.43 -8.07 -9.94
CA TRP A 155 -4.94 -6.93 -10.71
C TRP A 155 -5.89 -6.07 -9.88
N TYR A 156 -5.63 -4.77 -9.84
CA TYR A 156 -6.57 -3.79 -9.33
C TYR A 156 -7.67 -3.55 -10.36
N LYS A 157 -8.91 -3.71 -9.94
CA LYS A 157 -10.10 -3.38 -10.72
C LYS A 157 -10.51 -1.94 -10.40
N PRO A 158 -10.40 -0.99 -11.34
CA PRO A 158 -10.95 0.35 -11.17
C PRO A 158 -12.46 0.29 -10.98
N PHE A 159 -13.01 1.24 -10.23
CA PHE A 159 -14.46 1.42 -10.18
C PHE A 159 -15.01 1.82 -11.56
N ASP A 160 -16.27 1.51 -11.84
CA ASP A 160 -16.89 1.73 -13.17
C ASP A 160 -16.83 3.20 -13.62
N SER A 161 -16.80 4.15 -12.68
CA SER A 161 -16.65 5.59 -12.96
C SER A 161 -15.23 6.05 -13.20
N VAL A 162 -14.23 5.15 -13.13
CA VAL A 162 -12.80 5.44 -13.24
C VAL A 162 -12.23 4.82 -14.49
N LYS A 163 -11.55 5.61 -15.30
CA LYS A 163 -10.76 5.14 -16.44
C LYS A 163 -9.28 5.27 -16.14
N VAL A 164 -8.52 4.29 -16.56
CA VAL A 164 -7.07 4.26 -16.39
C VAL A 164 -6.36 4.07 -17.73
N ALA A 165 -5.19 4.67 -17.88
CA ALA A 165 -4.33 4.53 -19.04
C ALA A 165 -2.85 4.59 -18.61
N CYS A 166 -1.93 4.20 -19.50
CA CYS A 166 -0.50 4.47 -19.34
C CYS A 166 -0.10 5.68 -20.19
N ASN A 167 0.80 6.51 -19.66
CA ASN A 167 1.50 7.49 -20.49
C ASN A 167 2.70 6.84 -21.20
N GLU A 168 3.47 7.62 -21.97
CA GLU A 168 4.66 7.16 -22.71
C GLU A 168 5.76 6.58 -21.82
N GLU A 169 5.78 6.96 -20.54
CA GLU A 169 6.75 6.47 -19.55
C GLU A 169 6.25 5.21 -18.78
N GLY A 170 5.08 4.69 -19.15
CA GLY A 170 4.44 3.56 -18.45
C GLY A 170 3.80 3.92 -17.11
N CYS A 171 3.66 5.21 -16.80
CA CYS A 171 3.04 5.66 -15.56
C CYS A 171 1.52 5.69 -15.69
N LEU A 172 0.83 5.33 -14.60
CA LEU A 172 -0.62 5.33 -14.52
C LEU A 172 -1.19 6.75 -14.66
N VAL A 173 -2.14 6.90 -15.56
CA VAL A 173 -2.98 8.09 -15.74
C VAL A 173 -4.39 7.73 -15.29
N ILE A 174 -4.93 8.50 -14.37
CA ILE A 174 -6.26 8.30 -13.78
C ILE A 174 -7.21 9.39 -14.28
N ASP A 175 -8.35 8.98 -14.80
CA ASP A 175 -9.48 9.83 -15.15
C ASP A 175 -10.69 9.41 -14.29
N ALA A 176 -10.97 10.18 -13.24
CA ALA A 176 -11.95 9.87 -12.22
C ALA A 176 -12.85 11.10 -11.93
N PRO A 177 -13.66 11.55 -12.88
CA PRO A 177 -14.34 12.87 -12.84
C PRO A 177 -15.31 13.05 -11.66
N LEU A 178 -15.78 11.97 -11.04
CA LEU A 178 -16.62 12.02 -9.86
C LEU A 178 -15.87 12.38 -8.57
N VAL A 179 -14.54 12.20 -8.55
CA VAL A 179 -13.72 12.39 -7.34
C VAL A 179 -12.56 13.37 -7.52
N HIS A 180 -12.18 13.65 -8.77
CA HIS A 180 -11.11 14.59 -9.12
C HIS A 180 -11.37 15.29 -10.44
N GLU A 181 -11.09 16.59 -10.50
CA GLU A 181 -11.20 17.34 -11.74
C GLU A 181 -9.96 17.16 -12.62
N GLY A 182 -10.17 16.74 -13.88
CA GLY A 182 -9.11 16.47 -14.83
C GLY A 182 -8.40 15.12 -14.61
N LYS A 183 -7.37 14.89 -15.42
CA LYS A 183 -6.57 13.66 -15.35
C LYS A 183 -5.41 13.80 -14.39
N LEU A 184 -5.21 12.78 -13.56
CA LEU A 184 -4.05 12.65 -12.67
C LEU A 184 -2.99 11.78 -13.34
N VAL A 185 -1.79 12.30 -13.51
CA VAL A 185 -0.62 11.53 -13.92
C VAL A 185 0.16 11.16 -12.67
N THR A 186 0.33 9.87 -12.44
CA THR A 186 1.04 9.37 -11.26
C THR A 186 2.50 9.07 -11.59
N ASN A 187 3.29 8.74 -10.57
CA ASN A 187 4.63 8.17 -10.74
C ASN A 187 4.62 6.63 -10.61
N ASP A 188 3.45 6.00 -10.56
CA ASP A 188 3.33 4.55 -10.43
C ASP A 188 3.40 3.89 -11.81
N ILE A 189 4.43 3.09 -12.04
CA ILE A 189 4.62 2.30 -13.27
C ILE A 189 3.67 1.11 -13.20
N VAL A 190 2.87 0.91 -14.24
CA VAL A 190 1.83 -0.11 -14.27
C VAL A 190 1.83 -0.92 -15.55
N GLU A 191 1.19 -2.06 -15.48
CA GLU A 191 0.73 -2.87 -16.60
C GLU A 191 -0.79 -2.84 -16.60
N ILE A 192 -1.42 -2.64 -17.76
CA ILE A 192 -2.89 -2.65 -17.90
C ILE A 192 -3.26 -3.79 -18.81
N ASN A 193 -4.20 -4.64 -18.39
CA ASN A 193 -4.70 -5.75 -19.19
C ASN A 193 -5.88 -5.33 -20.11
N ALA A 194 -6.32 -6.25 -20.97
CA ALA A 194 -7.40 -6.00 -21.93
C ALA A 194 -8.75 -5.64 -21.26
N ALA A 195 -8.95 -6.00 -19.99
CA ALA A 195 -10.15 -5.67 -19.23
C ALA A 195 -10.06 -4.28 -18.57
N GLY A 196 -8.95 -3.55 -18.74
CA GLY A 196 -8.73 -2.24 -18.11
C GLY A 196 -8.33 -2.33 -16.63
N HIS A 197 -8.01 -3.52 -16.13
CA HIS A 197 -7.44 -3.68 -14.79
C HIS A 197 -5.95 -3.44 -14.84
N PHE A 198 -5.36 -2.96 -13.74
CA PHE A 198 -3.94 -2.65 -13.70
C PHE A 198 -3.20 -3.34 -12.55
N LYS A 199 -1.92 -3.57 -12.78
CA LYS A 199 -0.97 -4.10 -11.80
C LYS A 199 0.17 -3.12 -11.63
N ILE A 200 0.55 -2.84 -10.38
CA ILE A 200 1.66 -1.93 -10.06
C ILE A 200 2.96 -2.70 -10.20
N LYS A 201 3.89 -2.17 -11.00
CA LYS A 201 5.25 -2.70 -11.16
C LYS A 201 6.24 -2.02 -10.22
N GLY A 202 6.00 -0.75 -9.89
CA GLY A 202 6.84 0.04 -9.02
C GLY A 202 6.61 1.53 -9.25
N ARG A 203 7.58 2.35 -8.84
CA ARG A 203 7.50 3.80 -8.99
C ARG A 203 8.63 4.35 -9.86
N LYS A 204 8.32 5.33 -10.70
CA LYS A 204 9.31 6.04 -11.51
C LYS A 204 10.43 6.65 -10.67
N ASP A 205 10.09 7.18 -9.48
CA ASP A 205 11.05 7.79 -8.55
C ASP A 205 12.05 6.76 -7.98
N ASN A 206 11.67 5.47 -7.99
CA ASN A 206 12.43 4.36 -7.42
C ASN A 206 13.23 3.57 -8.48
N VAL A 207 13.37 4.12 -9.69
CA VAL A 207 14.23 3.53 -10.72
C VAL A 207 15.68 3.94 -10.47
N ILE A 208 16.58 2.97 -10.51
CA ILE A 208 18.03 3.15 -10.47
C ILE A 208 18.56 3.00 -11.89
N SER A 209 19.23 4.02 -12.39
CA SER A 209 19.84 4.01 -13.75
C SER A 209 21.31 3.65 -13.64
N SER A 210 21.64 2.35 -13.67
CA SER A 210 23.00 1.86 -13.48
C SER A 210 23.59 1.30 -14.78
N GLY A 211 24.57 1.96 -15.32
CA GLY A 211 25.28 1.52 -16.55
C GLY A 211 24.34 1.39 -17.77
N GLY A 212 23.34 2.24 -17.89
CA GLY A 212 22.34 2.20 -18.96
C GLY A 212 21.17 1.22 -18.72
N ILE A 213 21.19 0.49 -17.61
CA ILE A 213 20.12 -0.44 -17.22
C ILE A 213 19.22 0.25 -16.20
N LYS A 214 17.91 0.21 -16.44
CA LYS A 214 16.90 0.67 -15.48
C LYS A 214 16.56 -0.49 -14.54
N ILE A 215 16.77 -0.28 -13.24
CA ILE A 215 16.53 -1.28 -12.18
C ILE A 215 15.43 -0.75 -11.28
N GLN A 216 14.34 -1.50 -11.18
CA GLN A 216 13.24 -1.14 -10.29
C GLN A 216 13.56 -1.61 -8.87
N ILE A 217 13.56 -0.68 -7.91
CA ILE A 217 13.87 -0.98 -6.50
C ILE A 217 12.94 -2.06 -5.95
N GLU A 218 11.65 -1.95 -6.23
CA GLU A 218 10.63 -2.88 -5.75
C GLU A 218 10.83 -4.31 -6.27
N GLU A 219 11.33 -4.48 -7.48
CA GLU A 219 11.64 -5.80 -8.03
C GLU A 219 12.85 -6.44 -7.30
N VAL A 220 13.88 -5.66 -7.00
CA VAL A 220 15.03 -6.14 -6.23
C VAL A 220 14.60 -6.52 -4.81
N GLU A 221 13.79 -5.67 -4.17
CA GLU A 221 13.27 -5.92 -2.82
C GLU A 221 12.37 -7.16 -2.77
N ALA A 222 11.51 -7.35 -3.77
CA ALA A 222 10.64 -8.53 -3.86
C ALA A 222 11.42 -9.84 -3.93
N VAL A 223 12.51 -9.88 -4.70
CA VAL A 223 13.39 -11.06 -4.80
C VAL A 223 14.12 -11.35 -3.49
N LEU A 224 14.57 -10.31 -2.77
CA LEU A 224 15.36 -10.47 -1.54
C LEU A 224 14.51 -10.72 -0.29
N LYS A 225 13.26 -10.28 -0.28
CA LYS A 225 12.37 -10.31 0.88
C LYS A 225 12.22 -11.71 1.51
N PRO A 226 12.02 -12.81 0.76
CA PRO A 226 11.91 -14.15 1.32
C PRO A 226 13.24 -14.73 1.80
N LEU A 227 14.38 -14.06 1.56
CA LEU A 227 15.73 -14.58 1.78
C LEU A 227 16.49 -13.84 2.89
N LEU A 228 16.01 -12.67 3.30
CA LEU A 228 16.64 -11.86 4.34
C LEU A 228 15.72 -11.81 5.56
N ASP A 229 16.20 -12.30 6.70
CA ASP A 229 15.44 -12.39 7.95
C ASP A 229 15.28 -11.03 8.67
N ARG A 230 16.17 -10.09 8.38
CA ARG A 230 16.14 -8.76 9.00
C ARG A 230 15.64 -7.71 8.02
N PRO A 231 15.02 -6.63 8.52
CA PRO A 231 14.59 -5.52 7.69
C PRO A 231 15.72 -4.99 6.82
N PHE A 232 15.38 -4.68 5.57
CA PHE A 232 16.31 -4.09 4.61
C PHE A 232 15.57 -3.12 3.69
N MET A 233 16.33 -2.31 2.97
CA MET A 233 15.81 -1.38 1.97
C MET A 233 16.82 -1.20 0.85
N ILE A 234 16.37 -1.25 -0.39
CA ILE A 234 17.18 -0.89 -1.54
C ILE A 234 17.06 0.62 -1.77
N THR A 235 18.19 1.25 -2.04
CA THR A 235 18.30 2.65 -2.46
C THR A 235 19.41 2.79 -3.48
N LYS A 236 19.78 4.03 -3.81
CA LYS A 236 20.80 4.35 -4.79
C LYS A 236 21.76 5.41 -4.28
N ARG A 237 22.89 5.54 -4.94
CA ARG A 237 23.80 6.67 -4.82
C ARG A 237 24.44 7.00 -6.16
N ALA A 238 24.96 8.20 -6.29
CA ALA A 238 25.74 8.58 -7.48
C ALA A 238 27.00 7.69 -7.62
N ASP A 239 27.28 7.25 -8.83
CA ASP A 239 28.47 6.46 -9.19
C ASP A 239 29.11 7.02 -10.45
N ARG A 240 30.41 7.34 -10.38
CA ARG A 240 31.15 7.98 -11.50
C ARG A 240 31.18 7.14 -12.78
N LYS A 241 31.17 5.82 -12.66
CA LYS A 241 31.28 4.90 -13.80
C LYS A 241 29.93 4.48 -14.35
N PHE A 242 28.92 4.33 -13.49
CA PHE A 242 27.64 3.73 -13.85
C PHE A 242 26.47 4.73 -13.81
N GLY A 243 26.72 6.00 -13.44
CA GLY A 243 25.70 7.00 -13.20
C GLY A 243 25.11 6.84 -11.80
N GLU A 244 24.44 5.72 -11.54
CA GLU A 244 23.92 5.35 -10.22
C GLU A 244 24.34 3.92 -9.85
N ALA A 245 24.54 3.65 -8.57
CA ALA A 245 24.81 2.35 -8.03
C ALA A 245 23.70 1.91 -7.07
N VAL A 246 23.34 0.63 -7.10
CA VAL A 246 22.42 0.02 -6.14
C VAL A 246 23.10 -0.06 -4.78
N VAL A 247 22.40 0.39 -3.74
CA VAL A 247 22.83 0.33 -2.33
C VAL A 247 21.79 -0.46 -1.55
N LEU A 248 22.24 -1.37 -0.68
CA LEU A 248 21.39 -2.12 0.25
C LEU A 248 21.66 -1.65 1.68
N LEU A 249 20.63 -1.10 2.33
CA LEU A 249 20.59 -0.83 3.77
C LEU A 249 19.98 -2.03 4.47
N THR A 250 20.52 -2.45 5.63
CA THR A 250 19.96 -3.57 6.40
C THR A 250 20.25 -3.44 7.89
N GLU A 251 19.35 -3.98 8.71
CA GLU A 251 19.53 -4.16 10.15
C GLU A 251 20.36 -5.41 10.49
N GLN A 252 20.81 -6.16 9.48
CA GLN A 252 21.69 -7.31 9.67
C GLN A 252 23.14 -6.86 9.84
N GLU A 253 23.75 -7.20 10.98
CA GLU A 253 25.14 -6.83 11.28
C GLU A 253 26.14 -7.54 10.34
N ARG A 254 25.88 -8.81 10.00
CA ARG A 254 26.75 -9.61 9.15
C ARG A 254 26.55 -9.35 7.67
N LEU A 255 27.09 -8.24 7.19
CA LEU A 255 26.97 -7.84 5.78
C LEU A 255 27.54 -8.87 4.78
N SER A 256 28.47 -9.73 5.19
CA SER A 256 29.02 -10.80 4.35
C SER A 256 27.97 -11.84 3.93
N GLU A 257 27.05 -12.18 4.83
CA GLU A 257 25.93 -13.10 4.56
C GLU A 257 24.96 -12.48 3.56
N VAL A 258 24.56 -11.22 3.80
CA VAL A 258 23.68 -10.47 2.89
C VAL A 258 24.30 -10.37 1.48
N LYS A 259 25.60 -10.08 1.41
CA LYS A 259 26.36 -10.05 0.16
C LYS A 259 26.32 -11.37 -0.59
N SER A 260 26.48 -12.49 0.13
CA SER A 260 26.44 -13.83 -0.44
C SER A 260 25.08 -14.13 -1.05
N ILE A 261 23.99 -13.85 -0.30
CA ILE A 261 22.61 -14.01 -0.77
C ILE A 261 22.37 -13.19 -2.04
N CYS A 262 22.71 -11.91 -2.01
CA CYS A 262 22.52 -11.03 -3.19
C CYS A 262 23.27 -11.53 -4.42
N ARG A 263 24.50 -12.03 -4.26
CA ARG A 263 25.31 -12.57 -5.36
C ARG A 263 24.74 -13.84 -5.97
N GLN A 264 24.14 -14.69 -5.16
CA GLN A 264 23.56 -15.95 -5.61
C GLN A 264 22.20 -15.79 -6.27
N THR A 265 21.45 -14.76 -5.88
CA THR A 265 20.03 -14.64 -6.24
C THR A 265 19.76 -13.57 -7.28
N LEU A 266 20.46 -12.42 -7.17
CA LEU A 266 20.19 -11.27 -8.05
C LEU A 266 20.99 -11.36 -9.36
N PRO A 267 20.41 -10.96 -10.49
CA PRO A 267 21.15 -10.74 -11.72
C PRO A 267 22.34 -9.80 -11.49
N LYS A 268 23.44 -10.00 -12.21
CA LYS A 268 24.69 -9.27 -12.02
C LYS A 268 24.53 -7.75 -11.90
N TYR A 269 23.65 -7.15 -12.70
CA TYR A 269 23.44 -5.69 -12.73
C TYR A 269 22.53 -5.19 -11.61
N TRP A 270 21.74 -6.08 -10.96
CA TRP A 270 20.88 -5.74 -9.83
C TRP A 270 21.62 -5.84 -8.50
N GLN A 271 22.78 -6.49 -8.47
CA GLN A 271 23.54 -6.70 -7.25
C GLN A 271 23.98 -5.37 -6.64
N PRO A 272 23.72 -5.14 -5.34
CA PRO A 272 24.18 -3.94 -4.66
C PRO A 272 25.72 -3.85 -4.71
N ARG A 273 26.20 -2.65 -5.01
CA ARG A 273 27.64 -2.33 -4.97
C ARG A 273 28.09 -1.90 -3.59
N HIS A 274 27.16 -1.33 -2.82
CA HIS A 274 27.38 -0.88 -1.46
C HIS A 274 26.36 -1.52 -0.53
N TYR A 275 26.79 -1.85 0.67
CA TYR A 275 26.00 -2.46 1.73
C TYR A 275 26.22 -1.64 2.99
N LEU A 276 25.17 -1.19 3.63
CA LEU A 276 25.20 -0.35 4.81
C LEU A 276 24.38 -0.99 5.93
N HIS A 277 25.04 -1.24 7.07
CA HIS A 277 24.33 -1.59 8.28
C HIS A 277 23.71 -0.34 8.90
N VAL A 278 22.45 -0.43 9.29
CA VAL A 278 21.71 0.61 10.00
C VAL A 278 21.04 0.00 11.22
N ASN A 279 20.97 0.75 12.32
CA ASN A 279 20.29 0.26 13.52
C ASN A 279 18.78 0.05 13.30
N GLN A 280 18.19 0.86 12.43
CA GLN A 280 16.78 0.77 12.04
C GLN A 280 16.58 1.26 10.62
N ILE A 281 15.81 0.51 9.84
CA ILE A 281 15.40 0.94 8.50
C ILE A 281 14.51 2.19 8.61
N PRO A 282 14.82 3.26 7.85
CA PRO A 282 14.08 4.51 7.93
C PRO A 282 12.64 4.35 7.44
N LEU A 283 11.68 4.64 8.32
CA LEU A 283 10.24 4.67 8.02
C LEU A 283 9.69 6.08 8.21
N THR A 284 8.58 6.37 7.58
CA THR A 284 7.77 7.57 7.81
C THR A 284 6.93 7.39 9.09
N GLU A 285 6.32 8.47 9.60
CA GLU A 285 5.39 8.42 10.73
C GLU A 285 4.21 7.46 10.51
N THR A 286 3.86 7.19 9.25
CA THR A 286 2.80 6.26 8.85
C THR A 286 3.30 4.83 8.60
N GLY A 287 4.56 4.51 8.95
CA GLY A 287 5.15 3.19 8.79
C GLY A 287 5.56 2.82 7.35
N LYS A 288 5.54 3.76 6.40
CA LYS A 288 5.99 3.52 5.02
C LYS A 288 7.50 3.70 4.89
N PRO A 289 8.17 3.03 3.92
CA PRO A 289 9.58 3.25 3.63
C PRO A 289 9.91 4.74 3.39
N ASN A 290 10.83 5.29 4.17
CA ASN A 290 11.32 6.66 3.98
C ASN A 290 12.49 6.67 2.99
N ARG A 291 12.17 6.63 1.69
CA ARG A 291 13.14 6.58 0.59
C ARG A 291 14.08 7.79 0.58
N ALA A 292 13.60 8.96 0.96
CA ALA A 292 14.43 10.17 1.01
C ALA A 292 15.53 10.04 2.08
N ARG A 293 15.19 9.54 3.26
CA ARG A 293 16.19 9.32 4.33
C ARG A 293 17.15 8.19 3.96
N ALA A 294 16.67 7.12 3.33
CA ALA A 294 17.52 6.03 2.85
C ALA A 294 18.55 6.53 1.81
N LEU A 295 18.13 7.41 0.89
CA LEU A 295 19.03 8.05 -0.08
C LEU A 295 20.10 8.87 0.62
N SER A 296 19.73 9.72 1.59
CA SER A 296 20.71 10.53 2.36
C SER A 296 21.75 9.63 3.06
N LEU A 297 21.31 8.53 3.69
CA LEU A 297 22.23 7.58 4.34
C LEU A 297 23.18 6.91 3.34
N ALA A 298 22.73 6.65 2.11
CA ALA A 298 23.57 6.07 1.08
C ALA A 298 24.57 7.06 0.49
N GLU A 299 24.32 8.36 0.57
CA GLU A 299 25.24 9.40 0.11
C GLU A 299 26.36 9.71 1.12
N GLU A 300 26.17 9.36 2.40
CA GLU A 300 27.15 9.54 3.48
C GLU A 300 28.32 8.53 3.41
N ILE A 301 28.23 7.47 2.60
CA ILE A 301 29.29 6.49 2.33
C ILE A 301 29.95 6.82 0.98
#